data_448cf5d9206166309f4515ced50b4795
#
_entry.id   448cf5d9206166309f4515ced50b4795
#
_cell.length_a   1.000
_cell.length_b   1.000
_cell.length_c   1.000
_cell.angle_alpha   90.00
_cell.angle_beta   90.00
_cell.angle_gamma   90.00
#
_symmetry.space_group_name_H-M   'P 1'
#
loop_
_entity.id
_entity.type
_entity.pdbx_description
1 polymer ?
#
loop_
_entity_poly.entity_id
_entity_poly.type
_entity_poly.pdbx_seq_one_letter_code
_entity_poly.pdbx_strand_id
1 'polypeptide(L)'
;MEIKAKLDYLRISPRKVRLAADLMRNQKVQKAMKQLTFLNKRAALPLKKILESALANARNNFGIKDESRLYVKEIRIDQGPMLKRFRPRAFGRAAMIRKKTSHISITLSELSQIKNSKIKIKNED
;
A
#
# COMPACT_ATOMS: atom_id res chain seq x y z
N MET A 1 6.08 18.92 1.48
CA MET A 1 4.81 18.60 0.83
C MET A 1 4.55 17.11 0.91
N GLU A 2 3.39 16.72 1.35
CA GLU A 2 3.01 15.33 1.49
C GLU A 2 1.71 15.06 0.74
N ILE A 3 1.72 14.03 -0.09
CA ILE A 3 0.59 13.62 -0.90
C ILE A 3 0.06 12.32 -0.32
N LYS A 4 -1.22 12.30 0.06
CA LYS A 4 -1.80 11.16 0.77
C LYS A 4 -2.91 10.51 -0.03
N ALA A 5 -3.05 9.19 0.15
CA ALA A 5 -4.18 8.42 -0.33
C ALA A 5 -4.50 7.32 0.68
N LYS A 6 -5.76 6.92 0.72
CA LYS A 6 -6.25 5.88 1.64
C LYS A 6 -7.10 4.85 0.92
N LEU A 7 -7.05 3.63 1.40
CA LEU A 7 -7.96 2.57 1.03
C LEU A 7 -8.42 1.87 2.32
N ASP A 8 -9.72 1.96 2.61
CA ASP A 8 -10.29 1.37 3.82
C ASP A 8 -11.02 0.07 3.50
N TYR A 9 -11.08 -0.81 4.48
CA TYR A 9 -11.86 -2.06 4.43
C TYR A 9 -11.45 -3.02 3.31
N LEU A 10 -10.16 -3.09 3.02
CA LEU A 10 -9.65 -4.09 2.09
C LEU A 10 -9.77 -5.48 2.72
N ARG A 11 -10.40 -6.42 2.02
CA ARG A 11 -10.62 -7.79 2.51
C ARG A 11 -9.39 -8.68 2.33
N ILE A 12 -8.28 -8.23 2.87
CA ILE A 12 -7.03 -8.99 2.92
C ILE A 12 -6.44 -8.76 4.30
N SER A 13 -5.88 -9.80 4.93
CA SER A 13 -5.33 -9.64 6.26
C SER A 13 -4.15 -8.65 6.26
N PRO A 14 -3.99 -7.84 7.33
CA PRO A 14 -2.88 -6.88 7.40
C PRO A 14 -1.51 -7.52 7.21
N ARG A 15 -1.32 -8.71 7.73
CA ARG A 15 -0.05 -9.43 7.61
C ARG A 15 0.34 -9.67 6.15
N LYS A 16 -0.62 -10.08 5.31
CA LYS A 16 -0.37 -10.34 3.89
C LYS A 16 -0.13 -9.04 3.12
N VAL A 17 -0.87 -7.99 3.47
CA VAL A 17 -0.69 -6.67 2.84
C VAL A 17 0.67 -6.09 3.19
N ARG A 18 1.12 -6.23 4.44
CA ARG A 18 2.42 -5.73 4.88
C ARG A 18 3.58 -6.34 4.11
N LEU A 19 3.50 -7.63 3.79
CA LEU A 19 4.54 -8.29 2.99
C LEU A 19 4.72 -7.61 1.63
N ALA A 20 3.63 -7.30 0.96
CA ALA A 20 3.67 -6.61 -0.32
C ALA A 20 4.06 -5.13 -0.15
N ALA A 21 3.57 -4.48 0.90
CA ALA A 21 3.85 -3.07 1.16
C ALA A 21 5.33 -2.81 1.45
N ASP A 22 6.02 -3.76 2.04
CA ASP A 22 7.45 -3.59 2.33
C ASP A 22 8.30 -3.40 1.08
N LEU A 23 7.83 -3.89 -0.07
CA LEU A 23 8.50 -3.68 -1.36
C LEU A 23 8.39 -2.24 -1.85
N MET A 24 7.41 -1.50 -1.35
CA MET A 24 7.16 -0.12 -1.75
C MET A 24 7.87 0.90 -0.86
N ARG A 25 8.18 0.50 0.36
CA ARG A 25 8.64 1.43 1.39
C ARG A 25 9.97 2.08 1.00
N ASN A 26 10.00 3.42 1.04
CA ASN A 26 11.17 4.23 0.68
C ASN A 26 11.68 4.01 -0.75
N GLN A 27 10.81 3.55 -1.64
CA GLN A 27 11.13 3.37 -3.06
C GLN A 27 10.58 4.52 -3.87
N LYS A 28 11.21 4.80 -5.01
CA LYS A 28 10.64 5.70 -6.00
C LYS A 28 9.32 5.14 -6.48
N VAL A 29 8.34 6.00 -6.72
CA VAL A 29 7.01 5.59 -7.14
C VAL A 29 7.05 4.72 -8.39
N GLN A 30 7.85 5.10 -9.37
CA GLN A 30 7.96 4.33 -10.61
C GLN A 30 8.49 2.92 -10.37
N LYS A 31 9.48 2.78 -9.51
CA LYS A 31 10.06 1.48 -9.14
C LYS A 31 9.04 0.64 -8.37
N ALA A 32 8.35 1.25 -7.42
CA ALA A 32 7.30 0.57 -6.66
C ALA A 32 6.18 0.07 -7.58
N MET A 33 5.76 0.88 -8.53
CA MET A 33 4.73 0.52 -9.49
C MET A 33 5.12 -0.71 -10.32
N LYS A 34 6.37 -0.73 -10.80
CA LYS A 34 6.89 -1.87 -11.55
C LYS A 34 6.93 -3.14 -10.71
N GLN A 35 7.39 -3.04 -9.46
CA GLN A 35 7.44 -4.19 -8.56
C GLN A 35 6.06 -4.77 -8.31
N LEU A 36 5.06 -3.91 -8.09
CA LEU A 36 3.69 -4.35 -7.88
C LEU A 36 3.06 -4.99 -9.12
N THR A 37 3.42 -4.49 -10.31
CA THR A 37 2.92 -5.05 -11.56
C THR A 37 3.36 -6.52 -11.75
N PHE A 38 4.57 -6.85 -11.33
CA PHE A 38 5.12 -8.19 -11.49
C PHE A 38 4.98 -9.06 -10.24
N LEU A 39 4.48 -8.51 -9.15
CA LEU A 39 4.32 -9.27 -7.91
C LEU A 39 3.12 -10.19 -7.98
N ASN A 40 3.34 -11.48 -7.81
CA ASN A 40 2.28 -12.49 -7.84
C ASN A 40 1.66 -12.66 -6.45
N LYS A 41 1.04 -11.61 -5.93
CA LYS A 41 0.35 -11.61 -4.64
C LYS A 41 -1.01 -10.95 -4.80
N ARG A 42 -1.98 -11.42 -4.03
CA ARG A 42 -3.33 -10.86 -4.06
C ARG A 42 -3.36 -9.38 -3.67
N ALA A 43 -2.51 -8.98 -2.73
CA ALA A 43 -2.43 -7.59 -2.25
C ALA A 43 -1.80 -6.63 -3.26
N ALA A 44 -1.13 -7.13 -4.30
CA ALA A 44 -0.41 -6.27 -5.25
C ALA A 44 -1.34 -5.33 -6.01
N LEU A 45 -2.48 -5.82 -6.51
CA LEU A 45 -3.41 -4.99 -7.29
C LEU A 45 -4.03 -3.86 -6.48
N PRO A 46 -4.58 -4.10 -5.27
CA PRO A 46 -5.07 -3.01 -4.43
C PRO A 46 -4.00 -1.98 -4.08
N LEU A 47 -2.77 -2.40 -3.78
CA LEU A 47 -1.67 -1.50 -3.51
C LEU A 47 -1.30 -0.67 -4.73
N LYS A 48 -1.31 -1.27 -5.91
CA LYS A 48 -1.07 -0.56 -7.15
C LYS A 48 -2.15 0.51 -7.39
N LYS A 49 -3.41 0.19 -7.12
CA LYS A 49 -4.52 1.13 -7.27
C LYS A 49 -4.41 2.33 -6.32
N ILE A 50 -4.04 2.10 -5.05
CA ILE A 50 -3.87 3.20 -4.11
C ILE A 50 -2.68 4.08 -4.50
N LEU A 51 -1.62 3.49 -5.03
CA LEU A 51 -0.48 4.23 -5.53
C LEU A 51 -0.86 5.09 -6.74
N GLU A 52 -1.65 4.57 -7.66
CA GLU A 52 -2.19 5.33 -8.79
C GLU A 52 -3.08 6.48 -8.31
N SER A 53 -3.89 6.26 -7.27
CA SER A 53 -4.72 7.29 -6.67
C SER A 53 -3.86 8.42 -6.08
N ALA A 54 -2.79 8.07 -5.39
CA ALA A 54 -1.86 9.05 -4.83
C ALA A 54 -1.17 9.85 -5.93
N LEU A 55 -0.80 9.20 -7.04
CA LEU A 55 -0.22 9.89 -8.20
C LEU A 55 -1.22 10.84 -8.84
N ALA A 56 -2.49 10.44 -8.96
CA ALA A 56 -3.54 11.33 -9.46
C ALA A 56 -3.71 12.54 -8.56
N ASN A 57 -3.66 12.37 -7.24
CA ASN A 57 -3.70 13.48 -6.30
C ASN A 57 -2.51 14.42 -6.49
N ALA A 58 -1.33 13.87 -6.75
CA ALA A 58 -0.14 14.68 -7.00
C ALA A 58 -0.30 15.57 -8.22
N ARG A 59 -0.82 15.01 -9.31
CA ARG A 59 -1.05 15.75 -10.55
C ARG A 59 -2.14 16.82 -10.41
N ASN A 60 -3.28 16.43 -9.84
CA ASN A 60 -4.47 17.27 -9.85
C ASN A 60 -4.48 18.30 -8.74
N ASN A 61 -4.01 17.93 -7.54
CA ASN A 61 -4.08 18.81 -6.36
C ASN A 61 -2.80 19.59 -6.11
N PHE A 62 -1.66 19.06 -6.54
CA PHE A 62 -0.35 19.67 -6.28
C PHE A 62 0.38 20.10 -7.54
N GLY A 63 -0.19 19.83 -8.72
CA GLY A 63 0.39 20.23 -9.99
C GLY A 63 1.74 19.61 -10.32
N ILE A 64 2.04 18.45 -9.75
CA ILE A 64 3.31 17.77 -9.97
C ILE A 64 3.30 17.08 -11.34
N LYS A 65 4.19 17.48 -12.22
CA LYS A 65 4.28 16.94 -13.57
C LYS A 65 5.29 15.81 -13.67
N ASP A 66 6.35 15.86 -12.90
CA ASP A 66 7.43 14.89 -12.95
C ASP A 66 7.31 13.86 -11.83
N GLU A 67 6.72 12.72 -12.16
CA GLU A 67 6.51 11.63 -11.20
C GLU A 67 7.81 10.93 -10.80
N SER A 68 8.87 11.09 -11.59
CA SER A 68 10.17 10.48 -11.27
C SER A 68 10.77 11.05 -9.99
N ARG A 69 10.32 12.22 -9.55
CA ARG A 69 10.78 12.87 -8.32
C ARG A 69 10.02 12.43 -7.08
N LEU A 70 8.97 11.63 -7.24
CA LEU A 70 8.16 11.16 -6.12
C LEU A 70 8.68 9.83 -5.59
N TYR A 71 8.57 9.68 -4.27
CA TYR A 71 8.89 8.42 -3.61
C TYR A 71 7.86 8.13 -2.53
N VAL A 72 7.77 6.87 -2.13
CA VAL A 72 6.86 6.43 -1.06
C VAL A 72 7.54 6.71 0.27
N LYS A 73 7.16 7.82 0.90
CA LYS A 73 7.72 8.23 2.18
C LYS A 73 7.25 7.33 3.32
N GLU A 74 5.97 7.02 3.33
CA GLU A 74 5.36 6.21 4.37
C GLU A 74 4.22 5.38 3.78
N ILE A 75 4.10 4.16 4.23
CA ILE A 75 2.93 3.32 3.98
C ILE A 75 2.55 2.64 5.29
N ARG A 76 1.30 2.79 5.69
CA ARG A 76 0.78 2.25 6.94
C ARG A 76 -0.33 1.26 6.62
N ILE A 77 -0.23 0.10 7.23
CA ILE A 77 -1.23 -0.96 7.13
C ILE A 77 -1.80 -1.18 8.52
N ASP A 78 -3.03 -0.75 8.74
CA ASP A 78 -3.71 -0.91 10.02
C ASP A 78 -4.76 -2.00 9.90
N GLN A 79 -5.01 -2.68 11.02
CA GLN A 79 -6.05 -3.69 11.07
C GLN A 79 -7.42 -3.02 11.11
N GLY A 80 -8.29 -3.42 10.18
CA GLY A 80 -9.69 -2.98 10.16
C GLY A 80 -10.60 -3.93 10.94
N PRO A 81 -11.91 -3.68 10.89
CA PRO A 81 -12.88 -4.57 11.54
C PRO A 81 -12.79 -5.98 11.00
N MET A 82 -12.99 -6.93 11.89
CA MET A 82 -12.96 -8.34 11.54
C MET A 82 -14.39 -8.80 11.25
N LEU A 83 -14.61 -9.36 10.07
CA LEU A 83 -15.90 -9.95 9.71
C LEU A 83 -15.93 -11.38 10.19
N LYS A 84 -16.93 -11.70 11.01
CA LYS A 84 -17.10 -13.05 11.54
C LYS A 84 -18.12 -13.79 10.70
N ARG A 85 -17.79 -15.00 10.29
CA ARG A 85 -18.69 -15.89 9.56
C ARG A 85 -18.69 -17.26 10.25
N PHE A 86 -19.81 -17.95 10.17
CA PHE A 86 -19.94 -19.29 10.73
C PHE A 86 -20.11 -20.29 9.58
N ARG A 87 -19.36 -21.37 9.68
CA ARG A 87 -19.47 -22.48 8.73
C ARG A 87 -19.93 -23.72 9.47
N PRO A 88 -21.03 -24.39 9.01
CA PRO A 88 -21.48 -25.62 9.63
C PRO A 88 -20.39 -26.70 9.55
N ARG A 89 -20.26 -27.43 10.63
CA ARG A 89 -19.34 -28.57 10.73
C ARG A 89 -20.12 -29.83 11.08
N ALA A 90 -19.47 -30.99 10.96
CA ALA A 90 -20.05 -32.26 11.33
C ALA A 90 -20.56 -32.22 12.79
N PHE A 91 -21.59 -33.02 13.07
CA PHE A 91 -22.23 -33.10 14.41
C PHE A 91 -22.92 -31.81 14.86
N GLY A 92 -23.40 -30.99 13.93
CA GLY A 92 -24.15 -29.78 14.27
C GLY A 92 -23.33 -28.65 14.85
N ARG A 93 -22.01 -28.75 14.86
CA ARG A 93 -21.14 -27.67 15.33
C ARG A 93 -20.93 -26.63 14.25
N ALA A 94 -20.80 -25.36 14.65
CA ALA A 94 -20.45 -24.27 13.77
C ALA A 94 -19.01 -23.83 14.06
N ALA A 95 -18.20 -23.68 13.01
CA ALA A 95 -16.85 -23.13 13.14
C ALA A 95 -16.89 -21.65 12.74
N MET A 96 -16.26 -20.81 13.55
CA MET A 96 -16.17 -19.38 13.25
C MET A 96 -15.02 -19.13 12.27
N ILE A 97 -15.34 -18.41 11.20
CA ILE A 97 -14.34 -17.95 10.23
C ILE A 97 -14.19 -16.44 10.43
N ARG A 98 -12.96 -16.01 10.65
CA ARG A 98 -12.64 -14.60 10.83
C ARG A 98 -12.11 -14.04 9.52
N LYS A 99 -12.83 -13.09 8.93
CA LYS A 99 -12.40 -12.38 7.73
C LYS A 99 -11.78 -11.07 8.14
N LYS A 100 -10.46 -11.01 8.13
CA LYS A 100 -9.72 -9.80 8.51
C LYS A 100 -9.76 -8.78 7.39
N THR A 101 -9.81 -7.50 7.76
CA THR A 101 -9.71 -6.40 6.81
C THR A 101 -8.54 -5.51 7.15
N SER A 102 -8.13 -4.68 6.20
CA SER A 102 -6.99 -3.79 6.35
C SER A 102 -7.35 -2.38 5.91
N HIS A 103 -6.77 -1.39 6.58
CA HIS A 103 -6.81 0.00 6.15
C HIS A 103 -5.40 0.38 5.70
N ILE A 104 -5.28 0.91 4.50
CA ILE A 104 -4.00 1.29 3.91
C ILE A 104 -3.93 2.80 3.79
N SER A 105 -2.86 3.40 4.28
CA SER A 105 -2.56 4.82 4.09
C SER A 105 -1.19 4.94 3.46
N ILE A 106 -1.10 5.70 2.37
CA ILE A 106 0.16 5.94 1.70
C ILE A 106 0.46 7.44 1.67
N THR A 107 1.71 7.80 1.88
CA THR A 107 2.19 9.18 1.81
C THR A 107 3.35 9.25 0.84
N LEU A 108 3.22 10.10 -0.16
CA LEU A 108 4.27 10.38 -1.14
C LEU A 108 4.92 11.72 -0.84
N SER A 109 6.18 11.87 -1.21
CA SER A 109 6.91 13.12 -1.09
C SER A 109 7.88 13.28 -2.25
N GLU A 110 8.38 14.50 -2.46
CA GLU A 110 9.35 14.78 -3.50
C GLU A 110 10.78 14.56 -3.02
N LEU A 111 11.59 13.93 -3.86
CA LEU A 111 13.00 13.67 -3.57
C LEU A 111 13.82 14.95 -3.39
N SER A 112 13.48 16.02 -4.10
CA SER A 112 14.20 17.27 -4.03
C SER A 112 14.19 17.89 -2.62
N GLN A 113 13.23 17.53 -1.79
CA GLN A 113 13.13 18.00 -0.42
C GLN A 113 13.91 17.13 0.56
N ILE A 114 14.54 16.07 0.07
CA ILE A 114 15.17 15.08 0.95
C ILE A 114 16.66 15.10 0.74
N LYS A 115 17.35 15.46 1.78
CA LYS A 115 18.79 15.29 1.86
C LYS A 115 19.11 14.01 2.65
N ASN A 116 18.25 13.03 2.55
CA ASN A 116 18.35 11.81 3.32
C ASN A 116 19.10 10.74 2.52
N SER A 117 20.27 10.39 2.99
CA SER A 117 21.13 9.38 2.37
C SER A 117 20.50 8.00 2.29
N LYS A 118 19.58 7.66 3.19
CA LYS A 118 18.90 6.36 3.18
C LYS A 118 18.12 6.11 1.90
N ILE A 119 17.46 7.14 1.39
CA ILE A 119 16.66 7.01 0.18
C ILE A 119 17.55 6.88 -1.05
N LYS A 120 18.67 7.61 -1.09
CA LYS A 120 19.64 7.47 -2.15
C LYS A 120 20.19 6.05 -2.23
N ILE A 121 20.54 5.46 -1.11
CA ILE A 121 21.07 4.11 -1.05
C ILE A 121 20.08 3.09 -1.60
N LYS A 122 18.80 3.18 -1.21
CA LYS A 122 17.77 2.26 -1.70
C LYS A 122 17.49 2.41 -3.19
N ASN A 123 17.63 3.59 -3.74
CA ASN A 123 17.31 3.85 -5.14
C ASN A 123 18.47 3.60 -6.11
N GLU A 124 19.66 3.40 -5.62
CA GLU A 124 20.83 3.07 -6.41
C GLU A 124 20.93 1.59 -6.78
N ASP A 125 20.14 0.76 -6.16
CA ASP A 125 20.13 -0.68 -6.43
C ASP A 125 19.29 -1.02 -7.70
#